data_83c54e6522e825e30e8258fbe4de2158
#
_entry.id   83c54e6522e825e30e8258fbe4de2158
#
_cell.length_a   1.000
_cell.length_b   1.000
_cell.length_c   1.000
_cell.angle_alpha   90.00
_cell.angle_beta   90.00
_cell.angle_gamma   90.00
#
_symmetry.space_group_name_H-M   'P 1'
#
loop_
_entity.id
_entity.type
_entity.pdbx_description
1 polymer ?
#
loop_
_entity_poly.entity_id
_entity_poly.type
_entity_poly.pdbx_seq_one_letter_code
_entity_poly.pdbx_strand_id
1 'polypeptide(L)'
;TINAEKMALGDVVIVYWLTRVLTPVIFVINHLSYGVMRLMGINPNAQAKTMTENELLTVIDVSHEDGVIESEERQMIYNVFDFGDSQAKDVMVPRIDMSLINVDATYDEVIQAFREDGYTRYPVYENSTDTIIGTLNMKDLILRDPEKTFSVRDFLRNPYFTYEYKGTADLLMEMKE
;
A
#
# COMPACT_ATOMS: atom_id res chain seq x y z
N THR A 1 41.96 1.85 31.47
CA THR A 1 40.79 0.94 31.72
C THR A 1 40.41 0.85 33.18
N ILE A 2 41.36 0.96 34.14
CA ILE A 2 41.10 0.81 35.60
C ILE A 2 40.29 1.99 36.18
N ASN A 3 40.36 3.18 35.59
CA ASN A 3 39.62 4.35 36.06
C ASN A 3 38.13 4.34 35.63
N ALA A 4 37.78 3.67 34.55
CA ALA A 4 36.40 3.61 34.07
C ALA A 4 35.50 2.76 35.00
N GLU A 5 36.00 1.66 35.56
CA GLU A 5 35.22 0.83 36.48
C GLU A 5 34.98 1.53 37.84
N LYS A 6 35.98 2.28 38.36
CA LYS A 6 35.80 3.02 39.61
C LYS A 6 34.86 4.22 39.44
N MET A 7 34.88 4.89 38.29
CA MET A 7 33.90 5.94 37.97
C MET A 7 32.50 5.35 37.83
N ALA A 8 32.36 4.25 37.08
CA ALA A 8 31.06 3.57 36.91
C ALA A 8 30.45 3.12 38.26
N LEU A 9 31.25 2.61 39.19
CA LEU A 9 30.78 2.23 40.55
C LEU A 9 30.33 3.44 41.38
N GLY A 10 30.99 4.59 41.24
CA GLY A 10 30.57 5.84 41.86
C GLY A 10 29.26 6.37 41.33
N ASP A 11 29.10 6.36 40.00
CA ASP A 11 27.89 6.81 39.33
C ASP A 11 26.69 5.91 39.64
N VAL A 12 26.90 4.59 39.74
CA VAL A 12 25.83 3.64 40.12
C VAL A 12 25.25 3.96 41.50
N VAL A 13 26.09 4.32 42.49
CA VAL A 13 25.62 4.66 43.84
C VAL A 13 24.77 5.95 43.81
N ILE A 14 25.22 6.96 43.05
CA ILE A 14 24.47 8.22 42.88
C ILE A 14 23.14 7.98 42.22
N VAL A 15 23.13 7.24 41.09
CA VAL A 15 21.91 6.88 40.35
C VAL A 15 20.97 6.06 41.24
N TYR A 16 21.47 5.10 42.02
CA TYR A 16 20.66 4.31 42.93
C TYR A 16 19.96 5.17 43.99
N TRP A 17 20.67 6.07 44.66
CA TRP A 17 20.07 6.98 45.63
C TRP A 17 19.09 7.95 45.01
N LEU A 18 19.42 8.51 43.83
CA LEU A 18 18.54 9.39 43.08
C LEU A 18 17.23 8.69 42.69
N THR A 19 17.33 7.47 42.15
CA THR A 19 16.16 6.64 41.82
C THR A 19 15.34 6.34 43.08
N ARG A 20 15.98 6.02 44.18
CA ARG A 20 15.30 5.70 45.44
C ARG A 20 14.50 6.87 46.01
N VAL A 21 15.00 8.10 45.86
CA VAL A 21 14.34 9.33 46.30
C VAL A 21 13.25 9.75 45.30
N LEU A 22 13.50 9.57 43.98
CA LEU A 22 12.53 9.97 42.94
C LEU A 22 11.37 9.00 42.81
N THR A 23 11.56 7.70 43.08
CA THR A 23 10.48 6.70 42.97
C THR A 23 9.20 7.07 43.73
N PRO A 24 9.26 7.46 45.04
CA PRO A 24 8.04 7.84 45.75
C PRO A 24 7.40 9.12 45.18
N VAL A 25 8.21 10.07 44.68
CA VAL A 25 7.68 11.28 44.03
C VAL A 25 6.93 10.95 42.72
N ILE A 26 7.54 10.10 41.91
CA ILE A 26 6.91 9.61 40.68
C ILE A 26 5.61 8.86 40.98
N PHE A 27 5.62 8.02 42.04
CA PHE A 27 4.43 7.30 42.45
C PHE A 27 3.29 8.25 42.83
N VAL A 28 3.56 9.30 43.60
CA VAL A 28 2.57 10.30 44.04
C VAL A 28 2.02 11.05 42.80
N ILE A 29 2.91 11.50 41.90
CA ILE A 29 2.51 12.22 40.68
C ILE A 29 1.62 11.34 39.80
N ASN A 30 2.00 10.10 39.56
CA ASN A 30 1.21 9.16 38.76
C ASN A 30 -0.18 8.91 39.39
N HIS A 31 -0.24 8.68 40.72
CA HIS A 31 -1.52 8.49 41.40
C HIS A 31 -2.43 9.71 41.34
N LEU A 32 -1.84 10.90 41.49
CA LEU A 32 -2.58 12.15 41.35
C LEU A 32 -3.10 12.32 39.91
N SER A 33 -2.27 12.05 38.91
CA SER A 33 -2.63 12.10 37.49
C SER A 33 -3.75 11.11 37.16
N TYR A 34 -3.65 9.86 37.64
CA TYR A 34 -4.73 8.86 37.50
C TYR A 34 -6.02 9.29 38.17
N GLY A 35 -5.91 9.92 39.36
CA GLY A 35 -7.08 10.46 40.06
C GLY A 35 -7.80 11.54 39.26
N VAL A 36 -7.06 12.50 38.72
CA VAL A 36 -7.60 13.59 37.89
C VAL A 36 -8.21 13.03 36.60
N MET A 37 -7.54 12.13 35.89
CA MET A 37 -8.08 11.50 34.67
C MET A 37 -9.39 10.75 34.94
N ARG A 38 -9.47 10.05 36.08
CA ARG A 38 -10.66 9.31 36.48
C ARG A 38 -11.83 10.24 36.83
N LEU A 39 -11.55 11.39 37.46
CA LEU A 39 -12.54 12.44 37.74
C LEU A 39 -13.07 13.08 36.45
N MET A 40 -12.22 13.19 35.41
CA MET A 40 -12.62 13.68 34.07
C MET A 40 -13.29 12.60 33.21
N GLY A 41 -13.51 11.38 33.71
CA GLY A 41 -14.14 10.29 32.97
C GLY A 41 -13.26 9.64 31.89
N ILE A 42 -11.96 9.96 31.88
CA ILE A 42 -10.98 9.40 30.95
C ILE A 42 -10.43 8.10 31.56
N ASN A 43 -10.57 7.00 30.82
CA ASN A 43 -10.00 5.71 31.24
C ASN A 43 -8.53 5.64 30.84
N PRO A 44 -7.57 5.76 31.75
CA PRO A 44 -6.13 5.76 31.44
C PRO A 44 -5.63 4.44 30.84
N ASN A 45 -6.37 3.36 31.02
CA ASN A 45 -6.07 2.04 30.45
C ASN A 45 -6.71 1.83 29.06
N ALA A 46 -7.59 2.71 28.62
CA ALA A 46 -8.22 2.63 27.29
C ALA A 46 -7.29 3.08 26.16
N GLN A 47 -6.24 3.81 26.46
CA GLN A 47 -5.11 4.04 25.57
C GLN A 47 -4.04 2.94 25.75
N ALA A 48 -4.47 1.68 25.68
CA ALA A 48 -3.52 0.61 25.38
C ALA A 48 -2.94 0.90 24.00
N LYS A 49 -1.71 1.40 24.00
CA LYS A 49 -0.75 1.56 22.90
C LYS A 49 -1.18 0.84 21.61
N THR A 50 -2.10 1.38 20.86
CA THR A 50 -2.18 1.10 19.44
C THR A 50 -0.99 1.81 18.84
N MET A 51 0.06 1.05 18.52
CA MET A 51 1.20 1.55 17.78
C MET A 51 0.66 2.20 16.51
N THR A 52 1.03 3.43 16.28
CA THR A 52 0.67 4.14 15.04
C THR A 52 1.56 3.65 13.91
N GLU A 53 1.09 3.81 12.69
CA GLU A 53 1.86 3.48 11.48
C GLU A 53 3.22 4.16 11.48
N ASN A 54 3.29 5.45 11.81
CA ASN A 54 4.54 6.19 11.91
C ASN A 54 5.50 5.62 12.97
N GLU A 55 4.98 5.13 14.10
CA GLU A 55 5.80 4.47 15.12
C GLU A 55 6.34 3.14 14.58
N LEU A 56 5.54 2.39 13.81
CA LEU A 56 5.98 1.15 13.18
C LEU A 56 7.07 1.42 12.12
N LEU A 57 6.87 2.39 11.24
CA LEU A 57 7.86 2.79 10.25
C LEU A 57 9.18 3.25 10.91
N THR A 58 9.10 3.97 12.04
CA THR A 58 10.30 4.34 12.82
C THR A 58 11.06 3.12 13.32
N VAL A 59 10.36 2.08 13.80
CA VAL A 59 11.01 0.82 14.23
C VAL A 59 11.70 0.13 13.05
N ILE A 60 11.09 0.15 11.86
CA ILE A 60 11.67 -0.39 10.63
C ILE A 60 12.95 0.36 10.24
N ASP A 61 12.92 1.70 10.31
CA ASP A 61 14.09 2.54 10.04
C ASP A 61 15.25 2.24 10.99
N VAL A 62 14.99 2.16 12.29
CA VAL A 62 16.01 1.80 13.30
C VAL A 62 16.56 0.39 13.05
N SER A 63 15.68 -0.56 12.71
CA SER A 63 16.10 -1.94 12.42
C SER A 63 16.99 -2.01 11.17
N HIS A 64 16.76 -1.14 10.20
CA HIS A 64 17.63 -1.01 9.03
C HIS A 64 18.99 -0.39 9.40
N GLU A 65 19.01 0.68 10.21
CA GLU A 65 20.25 1.30 10.70
C GLU A 65 21.10 0.33 11.50
N ASP A 66 20.47 -0.56 12.29
CA ASP A 66 21.12 -1.62 13.06
C ASP A 66 21.56 -2.82 12.17
N GLY A 67 21.27 -2.82 10.88
CA GLY A 67 21.64 -3.87 9.93
C GLY A 67 20.81 -5.16 10.06
N VAL A 68 19.66 -5.11 10.72
CA VAL A 68 18.73 -6.24 10.87
C VAL A 68 17.87 -6.41 9.61
N ILE A 69 17.52 -5.31 8.95
CA ILE A 69 16.70 -5.25 7.75
C ILE A 69 17.54 -4.66 6.61
N GLU A 70 17.50 -5.30 5.44
CA GLU A 70 18.16 -4.80 4.23
C GLU A 70 17.40 -3.63 3.60
N SER A 71 18.11 -2.81 2.78
CA SER A 71 17.49 -1.64 2.12
C SER A 71 16.30 -2.00 1.23
N GLU A 72 16.39 -3.14 0.53
CA GLU A 72 15.32 -3.63 -0.34
C GLU A 72 14.10 -4.08 0.46
N GLU A 73 14.31 -4.76 1.59
CA GLU A 73 13.24 -5.20 2.48
C GLU A 73 12.52 -4.00 3.11
N ARG A 74 13.29 -3.01 3.58
CA ARG A 74 12.74 -1.75 4.07
C ARG A 74 11.85 -1.09 3.02
N GLN A 75 12.33 -0.96 1.78
CA GLN A 75 11.57 -0.36 0.69
C GLN A 75 10.28 -1.16 0.39
N MET A 76 10.33 -2.49 0.43
CA MET A 76 9.13 -3.32 0.24
C MET A 76 8.07 -3.06 1.32
N ILE A 77 8.49 -2.88 2.58
CA ILE A 77 7.57 -2.57 3.68
C ILE A 77 6.89 -1.21 3.44
N TYR A 78 7.65 -0.18 3.08
CA TYR A 78 7.10 1.13 2.73
C TYR A 78 6.10 1.04 1.57
N ASN A 79 6.44 0.31 0.51
CA ASN A 79 5.55 0.12 -0.64
C ASN A 79 4.23 -0.59 -0.27
N VAL A 80 4.24 -1.47 0.76
CA VAL A 80 3.01 -2.12 1.25
C VAL A 80 2.11 -1.11 1.95
N PHE A 81 2.65 -0.20 2.75
CA PHE A 81 1.87 0.87 3.37
C PHE A 81 1.31 1.83 2.32
N ASP A 82 2.16 2.31 1.41
CA ASP A 82 1.75 3.17 0.29
C ASP A 82 0.63 2.54 -0.54
N PHE A 83 0.73 1.22 -0.81
CA PHE A 83 -0.31 0.48 -1.52
C PHE A 83 -1.63 0.44 -0.75
N GLY A 84 -1.58 0.31 0.58
CA GLY A 84 -2.76 0.30 1.44
C GLY A 84 -3.52 1.63 1.42
N ASP A 85 -2.79 2.74 1.32
CA ASP A 85 -3.34 4.10 1.34
C ASP A 85 -3.69 4.64 -0.06
N SER A 86 -3.22 3.97 -1.12
CA SER A 86 -3.45 4.37 -2.51
C SER A 86 -4.88 4.16 -2.96
N GLN A 87 -5.30 4.93 -3.96
CA GLN A 87 -6.59 4.84 -4.64
C GLN A 87 -6.41 4.48 -6.12
N ALA A 88 -7.47 4.04 -6.77
CA ALA A 88 -7.45 3.67 -8.18
C ALA A 88 -6.85 4.76 -9.07
N LYS A 89 -7.14 6.04 -8.80
CA LYS A 89 -6.58 7.19 -9.53
C LYS A 89 -5.05 7.30 -9.46
N ASP A 90 -4.44 6.78 -8.38
CA ASP A 90 -2.99 6.88 -8.16
C ASP A 90 -2.20 5.84 -8.98
N VAL A 91 -2.90 4.77 -9.43
CA VAL A 91 -2.30 3.66 -10.18
C VAL A 91 -2.87 3.50 -11.60
N MET A 92 -3.95 4.22 -11.95
CA MET A 92 -4.58 4.12 -13.27
C MET A 92 -3.75 4.80 -14.36
N VAL A 93 -3.90 4.31 -15.58
CA VAL A 93 -3.42 5.01 -16.77
C VAL A 93 -4.44 6.09 -17.14
N PRO A 94 -4.06 7.37 -17.29
CA PRO A 94 -4.95 8.42 -17.78
C PRO A 94 -5.52 8.07 -19.15
N ARG A 95 -6.77 8.47 -19.42
CA ARG A 95 -7.46 8.16 -20.67
C ARG A 95 -6.68 8.56 -21.93
N ILE A 96 -6.01 9.70 -21.89
CA ILE A 96 -5.23 10.21 -23.03
C ILE A 96 -4.03 9.34 -23.38
N ASP A 97 -3.55 8.52 -22.43
CA ASP A 97 -2.41 7.63 -22.57
C ASP A 97 -2.84 6.18 -22.78
N MET A 98 -4.16 5.91 -22.83
CA MET A 98 -4.67 4.54 -23.00
C MET A 98 -4.68 4.15 -24.48
N SER A 99 -4.16 2.95 -24.77
CA SER A 99 -4.34 2.31 -26.08
C SER A 99 -5.68 1.61 -26.13
N LEU A 100 -6.52 2.01 -27.07
CA LEU A 100 -7.90 1.55 -27.24
C LEU A 100 -8.08 0.91 -28.62
N ILE A 101 -8.94 -0.10 -28.71
CA ILE A 101 -9.32 -0.74 -29.99
C ILE A 101 -10.75 -0.37 -30.33
N ASN A 102 -10.97 0.03 -31.59
CA ASN A 102 -12.32 0.21 -32.12
C ASN A 102 -12.98 -1.17 -32.28
N VAL A 103 -14.27 -1.28 -31.97
CA VAL A 103 -15.04 -2.52 -32.13
C VAL A 103 -15.12 -3.02 -33.57
N ASP A 104 -15.04 -2.10 -34.53
CA ASP A 104 -15.08 -2.39 -36.00
C ASP A 104 -13.66 -2.58 -36.58
N ALA A 105 -12.60 -2.61 -35.74
CA ALA A 105 -11.25 -2.82 -36.21
C ALA A 105 -11.06 -4.19 -36.86
N THR A 106 -10.28 -4.20 -37.93
CA THR A 106 -9.85 -5.42 -38.60
C THR A 106 -8.83 -6.19 -37.79
N TYR A 107 -8.64 -7.47 -38.11
CA TYR A 107 -7.60 -8.29 -37.46
C TYR A 107 -6.19 -7.67 -37.57
N ASP A 108 -5.87 -7.14 -38.77
CA ASP A 108 -4.54 -6.56 -39.02
C ASP A 108 -4.30 -5.28 -38.19
N GLU A 109 -5.34 -4.45 -38.03
CA GLU A 109 -5.28 -3.26 -37.16
C GLU A 109 -5.10 -3.63 -35.72
N VAL A 110 -5.76 -4.66 -35.20
CA VAL A 110 -5.57 -5.15 -33.84
C VAL A 110 -4.16 -5.69 -33.63
N ILE A 111 -3.64 -6.47 -34.60
CA ILE A 111 -2.27 -6.99 -34.53
C ILE A 111 -1.25 -5.86 -34.64
N GLN A 112 -1.53 -4.84 -35.44
CA GLN A 112 -0.65 -3.66 -35.53
C GLN A 112 -0.56 -2.92 -34.20
N ALA A 113 -1.69 -2.64 -33.54
CA ALA A 113 -1.72 -2.03 -32.22
C ALA A 113 -0.93 -2.86 -31.20
N PHE A 114 -1.06 -4.19 -31.24
CA PHE A 114 -0.29 -5.07 -30.36
C PHE A 114 1.22 -5.01 -30.63
N ARG A 115 1.66 -4.88 -31.87
CA ARG A 115 3.08 -4.77 -32.21
C ARG A 115 3.69 -3.44 -31.76
N GLU A 116 2.88 -2.37 -31.78
CA GLU A 116 3.31 -1.02 -31.40
C GLU A 116 3.35 -0.86 -29.89
N ASP A 117 2.31 -1.29 -29.16
CA ASP A 117 2.11 -1.03 -27.75
C ASP A 117 2.51 -2.19 -26.83
N GLY A 118 2.40 -3.43 -27.31
CA GLY A 118 2.76 -4.63 -26.57
C GLY A 118 1.85 -5.05 -25.42
N TYR A 119 0.67 -4.42 -25.26
CA TYR A 119 -0.24 -4.75 -24.18
C TYR A 119 -0.99 -6.06 -24.41
N THR A 120 -1.23 -6.80 -23.34
CA THR A 120 -1.98 -8.07 -23.40
C THR A 120 -3.49 -7.86 -23.45
N ARG A 121 -3.99 -6.76 -22.94
CA ARG A 121 -5.42 -6.41 -22.85
C ARG A 121 -5.65 -4.99 -23.33
N TYR A 122 -6.69 -4.82 -24.15
CA TYR A 122 -7.11 -3.53 -24.69
C TYR A 122 -8.56 -3.29 -24.35
N PRO A 123 -8.92 -2.12 -23.81
CA PRO A 123 -10.32 -1.70 -23.78
C PRO A 123 -10.83 -1.51 -25.20
N VAL A 124 -12.06 -1.93 -25.44
CA VAL A 124 -12.72 -1.80 -26.74
C VAL A 124 -13.83 -0.79 -26.64
N TYR A 125 -13.82 0.17 -27.55
CA TYR A 125 -14.81 1.23 -27.61
C TYR A 125 -15.72 1.13 -28.85
N GLU A 126 -16.93 1.69 -28.73
CA GLU A 126 -17.89 1.82 -29.82
C GLU A 126 -18.29 3.29 -29.98
N ASN A 127 -18.29 3.79 -31.19
CA ASN A 127 -18.62 5.16 -31.59
C ASN A 127 -17.70 6.25 -31.02
N SER A 128 -17.47 6.25 -29.72
CA SER A 128 -16.61 7.20 -29.00
C SER A 128 -15.69 6.47 -28.03
N THR A 129 -14.45 6.96 -27.88
CA THR A 129 -13.49 6.45 -26.89
C THR A 129 -14.00 6.52 -25.45
N ASP A 130 -15.10 7.25 -25.21
CA ASP A 130 -15.78 7.29 -23.92
C ASP A 130 -16.71 6.10 -23.68
N THR A 131 -17.09 5.40 -24.76
CA THR A 131 -18.04 4.29 -24.68
C THR A 131 -17.29 2.96 -24.74
N ILE A 132 -16.80 2.53 -23.62
CA ILE A 132 -16.12 1.22 -23.50
C ILE A 132 -17.17 0.13 -23.36
N ILE A 133 -17.17 -0.81 -24.32
CA ILE A 133 -18.13 -1.92 -24.39
C ILE A 133 -17.57 -3.26 -23.92
N GLY A 134 -16.23 -3.36 -23.78
CA GLY A 134 -15.59 -4.59 -23.38
C GLY A 134 -14.08 -4.46 -23.29
N THR A 135 -13.43 -5.58 -23.02
CA THR A 135 -11.98 -5.74 -23.09
C THR A 135 -11.62 -6.88 -24.03
N LEU A 136 -10.61 -6.64 -24.88
CA LEU A 136 -10.04 -7.65 -25.78
C LEU A 136 -8.75 -8.21 -25.14
N ASN A 137 -8.66 -9.52 -24.99
CA ASN A 137 -7.44 -10.18 -24.58
C ASN A 137 -6.71 -10.75 -25.79
N MET A 138 -5.48 -10.33 -26.03
CA MET A 138 -4.68 -10.77 -27.19
C MET A 138 -4.45 -12.28 -27.21
N LYS A 139 -4.45 -12.94 -26.05
CA LYS A 139 -4.34 -14.41 -25.98
C LYS A 139 -5.52 -15.14 -26.60
N ASP A 140 -6.72 -14.54 -26.57
CA ASP A 140 -7.91 -15.14 -27.15
C ASP A 140 -7.84 -15.19 -28.68
N LEU A 141 -7.11 -14.24 -29.29
CA LEU A 141 -6.88 -14.22 -30.75
C LEU A 141 -6.01 -15.37 -31.25
N ILE A 142 -5.18 -15.97 -30.39
CA ILE A 142 -4.35 -17.12 -30.74
C ILE A 142 -5.24 -18.36 -31.03
N LEU A 143 -6.39 -18.44 -30.38
CA LEU A 143 -7.35 -19.54 -30.52
C LEU A 143 -8.38 -19.28 -31.62
N ARG A 144 -8.23 -18.20 -32.38
CA ARG A 144 -9.11 -17.86 -33.48
C ARG A 144 -9.07 -18.94 -34.56
N ASP A 145 -10.26 -19.26 -35.11
CA ASP A 145 -10.38 -20.05 -36.30
C ASP A 145 -10.07 -19.17 -37.54
N PRO A 146 -8.99 -19.46 -38.30
CA PRO A 146 -8.62 -18.64 -39.46
C PRO A 146 -9.66 -18.61 -40.61
N GLU A 147 -10.52 -19.64 -40.66
CA GLU A 147 -11.55 -19.74 -41.72
C GLU A 147 -12.77 -18.88 -41.44
N LYS A 148 -12.95 -18.40 -40.20
CA LYS A 148 -14.07 -17.52 -39.84
C LYS A 148 -13.74 -16.05 -40.06
N THR A 149 -14.75 -15.29 -40.48
CA THR A 149 -14.66 -13.84 -40.55
C THR A 149 -14.33 -13.30 -39.16
N PHE A 150 -13.32 -12.46 -39.08
CA PHE A 150 -12.91 -11.84 -37.81
C PHE A 150 -13.88 -10.73 -37.43
N SER A 151 -14.30 -10.74 -36.17
CA SER A 151 -14.98 -9.63 -35.52
C SER A 151 -14.45 -9.46 -34.11
N VAL A 152 -14.09 -8.23 -33.72
CA VAL A 152 -13.66 -7.92 -32.33
C VAL A 152 -14.75 -8.28 -31.33
N ARG A 153 -16.05 -8.15 -31.73
CA ARG A 153 -17.19 -8.47 -30.84
C ARG A 153 -17.19 -9.91 -30.34
N ASP A 154 -16.69 -10.85 -31.14
CA ASP A 154 -16.66 -12.28 -30.76
C ASP A 154 -15.67 -12.61 -29.67
N PHE A 155 -14.73 -11.70 -29.40
CA PHE A 155 -13.66 -11.86 -28.40
C PHE A 155 -13.80 -10.90 -27.21
N LEU A 156 -14.91 -10.16 -27.14
CA LEU A 156 -15.15 -9.23 -26.05
C LEU A 156 -15.38 -9.96 -24.73
N ARG A 157 -14.69 -9.51 -23.71
CA ARG A 157 -14.94 -9.86 -22.30
C ARG A 157 -15.62 -8.69 -21.61
N ASN A 158 -16.46 -8.98 -20.64
CA ASN A 158 -17.13 -7.94 -19.86
C ASN A 158 -16.10 -7.08 -19.13
N PRO A 159 -16.19 -5.75 -19.25
CA PRO A 159 -15.30 -4.86 -18.53
C PRO A 159 -15.73 -4.78 -17.06
N TYR A 160 -14.78 -4.66 -16.17
CA TYR A 160 -15.03 -4.32 -14.78
C TYR A 160 -14.91 -2.81 -14.62
N PHE A 161 -15.98 -2.17 -14.13
CA PHE A 161 -16.00 -0.73 -13.87
C PHE A 161 -15.81 -0.44 -12.40
N THR A 162 -14.98 0.54 -12.09
CA THR A 162 -14.77 1.05 -10.74
C THR A 162 -14.73 2.57 -10.75
N TYR A 163 -14.57 3.19 -9.59
CA TYR A 163 -14.47 4.64 -9.44
C TYR A 163 -13.06 5.03 -8.96
N GLU A 164 -12.65 6.24 -9.28
CA GLU A 164 -11.28 6.73 -9.08
C GLU A 164 -10.80 6.75 -7.63
N TYR A 165 -11.72 6.90 -6.67
CA TYR A 165 -11.40 6.94 -5.22
C TYR A 165 -11.46 5.57 -4.54
N LYS A 166 -11.64 4.49 -5.27
CA LYS A 166 -11.63 3.15 -4.70
C LYS A 166 -10.23 2.80 -4.19
N GLY A 167 -10.15 2.25 -2.97
CA GLY A 167 -8.88 1.78 -2.41
C GLY A 167 -8.22 0.70 -3.27
N THR A 168 -6.93 0.83 -3.49
CA THR A 168 -6.15 -0.07 -4.36
C THR A 168 -6.18 -1.51 -3.85
N ALA A 169 -6.15 -1.71 -2.53
CA ALA A 169 -6.21 -3.03 -1.92
C ALA A 169 -7.55 -3.74 -2.21
N ASP A 170 -8.68 -3.02 -2.05
CA ASP A 170 -10.02 -3.56 -2.35
C ASP A 170 -10.17 -3.86 -3.85
N LEU A 171 -9.68 -2.93 -4.69
CA LEU A 171 -9.69 -3.11 -6.14
C LEU A 171 -8.92 -4.37 -6.56
N LEU A 172 -7.74 -4.60 -5.98
CA LEU A 172 -6.94 -5.79 -6.25
C LEU A 172 -7.68 -7.09 -5.88
N MET A 173 -8.39 -7.08 -4.76
CA MET A 173 -9.17 -8.26 -4.32
C MET A 173 -10.29 -8.57 -5.31
N GLU A 174 -11.05 -7.55 -5.74
CA GLU A 174 -12.13 -7.71 -6.72
C GLU A 174 -11.65 -8.13 -8.12
N MET A 175 -10.46 -7.66 -8.54
CA MET A 175 -9.87 -8.05 -9.84
C MET A 175 -9.33 -9.48 -9.87
N LYS A 176 -9.24 -10.16 -8.71
CA LYS A 176 -8.82 -11.57 -8.62
C LYS A 176 -9.98 -12.56 -8.70
N GLU A 177 -11.22 -12.11 -8.49
CA GLU A 177 -12.43 -12.92 -8.63
C GLU A 177 -12.84 -13.06 -10.10
#